data_d39c9f3f39a3a2d0b7e544abea2c0c65
#
_entry.id   d39c9f3f39a3a2d0b7e544abea2c0c65
#
_cell.length_a   1.000
_cell.length_b   1.000
_cell.length_c   1.000
_cell.angle_alpha   90.00
_cell.angle_beta   90.00
_cell.angle_gamma   90.00
#
_symmetry.space_group_name_H-M   'P 1'
#
loop_
_entity.id
_entity.type
_entity.pdbx_description
1 polymer ?
#
loop_
_entity_poly.entity_id
_entity_poly.type
_entity_poly.pdbx_seq_one_letter_code
_entity_poly.pdbx_strand_id
1 'polypeptide(L)'
;EIFAKGYAADPKNTQMALWLGTCYCELKDYDKGMEILEKVAGMQGPKFEADAAEANRLLTLYTNNRVAELQTANDQDGIIAMADKMLEQNPANALAQKIRLQAYLTKKDYAKVIELGEAAAAAQPDETEKSDVYFILGAAYNAKEMKPQAIEALKKVTAGDNVAAAQKSVAELSK
;
A
#
# COMPACT_ATOMS: atom_id res chain seq x y z
N GLU A 1 -16.92 -16.43 -17.16
CA GLU A 1 -17.39 -17.82 -17.06
C GLU A 1 -16.35 -18.81 -17.59
N ILE A 2 -15.76 -18.61 -18.80
CA ILE A 2 -14.78 -19.52 -19.41
C ILE A 2 -13.52 -19.66 -18.54
N PHE A 3 -12.92 -18.56 -18.11
CA PHE A 3 -11.71 -18.58 -17.25
C PHE A 3 -11.98 -19.24 -15.89
N ALA A 4 -13.16 -19.04 -15.31
CA ALA A 4 -13.51 -19.68 -14.04
C ALA A 4 -13.62 -21.21 -14.18
N LYS A 5 -14.20 -21.70 -15.27
CA LYS A 5 -14.24 -23.15 -15.58
C LYS A 5 -12.84 -23.72 -15.83
N GLY A 6 -12.01 -22.99 -16.60
CA GLY A 6 -10.64 -23.41 -16.90
C GLY A 6 -9.77 -23.46 -15.65
N TYR A 7 -9.84 -22.45 -14.80
CA TYR A 7 -9.12 -22.40 -13.53
C TYR A 7 -9.59 -23.49 -12.54
N ALA A 8 -10.90 -23.77 -12.50
CA ALA A 8 -11.43 -24.85 -11.67
C ALA A 8 -10.95 -26.24 -12.14
N ALA A 9 -10.74 -26.43 -13.45
CA ALA A 9 -10.22 -27.67 -14.03
C ALA A 9 -8.71 -27.85 -13.79
N ASP A 10 -7.93 -26.76 -13.79
CA ASP A 10 -6.50 -26.75 -13.51
C ASP A 10 -6.11 -25.54 -12.65
N PRO A 11 -6.22 -25.64 -11.31
CA PRO A 11 -5.86 -24.57 -10.39
C PRO A 11 -4.36 -24.22 -10.37
N LYS A 12 -3.51 -25.00 -11.02
CA LYS A 12 -2.07 -24.75 -11.15
C LYS A 12 -1.71 -23.96 -12.42
N ASN A 13 -2.68 -23.70 -13.28
CA ASN A 13 -2.49 -22.91 -14.49
C ASN A 13 -2.46 -21.42 -14.13
N THR A 14 -1.25 -20.91 -13.97
CA THR A 14 -1.00 -19.51 -13.55
C THR A 14 -1.53 -18.51 -14.55
N GLN A 15 -1.45 -18.77 -15.85
CA GLN A 15 -1.98 -17.89 -16.88
C GLN A 15 -3.52 -17.77 -16.78
N MET A 16 -4.20 -18.88 -16.55
CA MET A 16 -5.64 -18.89 -16.37
C MET A 16 -6.03 -18.14 -15.08
N ALA A 17 -5.23 -18.30 -14.02
CA ALA A 17 -5.41 -17.59 -12.75
C ALA A 17 -5.23 -16.08 -12.94
N LEU A 18 -4.16 -15.63 -13.63
CA LEU A 18 -3.91 -14.21 -13.92
C LEU A 18 -5.10 -13.59 -14.68
N TRP A 19 -5.58 -14.25 -15.74
CA TRP A 19 -6.73 -13.75 -16.50
C TRP A 19 -8.02 -13.71 -15.68
N LEU A 20 -8.27 -14.75 -14.87
CA LEU A 20 -9.46 -14.80 -14.02
C LEU A 20 -9.42 -13.71 -12.95
N GLY A 21 -8.28 -13.54 -12.27
CA GLY A 21 -8.10 -12.49 -11.28
C GLY A 21 -8.30 -11.09 -11.88
N THR A 22 -7.67 -10.84 -13.04
CA THR A 22 -7.87 -9.61 -13.82
C THR A 22 -9.35 -9.37 -14.15
N CYS A 23 -10.05 -10.40 -14.68
CA CYS A 23 -11.47 -10.26 -14.99
C CYS A 23 -12.34 -9.89 -13.79
N TYR A 24 -12.07 -10.48 -12.61
CA TYR A 24 -12.80 -10.11 -11.40
C TYR A 24 -12.52 -8.66 -10.98
N CYS A 25 -11.26 -8.23 -11.04
CA CYS A 25 -10.91 -6.83 -10.72
C CYS A 25 -11.55 -5.84 -11.69
N GLU A 26 -11.57 -6.13 -13.00
CA GLU A 26 -12.25 -5.31 -14.01
C GLU A 26 -13.77 -5.23 -13.79
N LEU A 27 -14.37 -6.30 -13.27
CA LEU A 27 -15.76 -6.32 -12.84
C LEU A 27 -15.99 -5.70 -11.46
N LYS A 28 -14.96 -5.13 -10.86
CA LYS A 28 -14.95 -4.52 -9.51
C LYS A 28 -15.21 -5.50 -8.35
N ASP A 29 -15.11 -6.81 -8.61
CA ASP A 29 -15.06 -7.84 -7.57
C ASP A 29 -13.61 -8.00 -7.10
N TYR A 30 -13.08 -6.91 -6.49
CA TYR A 30 -11.68 -6.81 -6.09
C TYR A 30 -11.27 -7.91 -5.11
N ASP A 31 -12.16 -8.29 -4.19
CA ASP A 31 -11.85 -9.32 -3.21
C ASP A 31 -11.49 -10.66 -3.87
N LYS A 32 -12.30 -11.12 -4.82
CA LYS A 32 -12.01 -12.36 -5.54
C LYS A 32 -10.84 -12.23 -6.49
N GLY A 33 -10.75 -11.09 -7.19
CA GLY A 33 -9.67 -10.84 -8.13
C GLY A 33 -8.31 -10.85 -7.44
N MET A 34 -8.16 -10.10 -6.36
CA MET A 34 -6.91 -9.99 -5.62
C MET A 34 -6.54 -11.31 -4.94
N GLU A 35 -7.49 -12.05 -4.34
CA GLU A 35 -7.23 -13.37 -3.76
C GLU A 35 -6.61 -14.35 -4.76
N ILE A 36 -7.09 -14.35 -6.02
CA ILE A 36 -6.55 -15.21 -7.06
C ILE A 36 -5.14 -14.75 -7.47
N LEU A 37 -4.92 -13.44 -7.64
CA LEU A 37 -3.62 -12.89 -8.00
C LEU A 37 -2.58 -13.14 -6.89
N GLU A 38 -2.95 -13.00 -5.62
CA GLU A 38 -2.09 -13.28 -4.47
C GLU A 38 -1.61 -14.73 -4.43
N LYS A 39 -2.47 -15.69 -4.78
CA LYS A 39 -2.08 -17.10 -4.90
C LYS A 39 -0.99 -17.31 -5.96
N VAL A 40 -1.06 -16.61 -7.09
CA VAL A 40 -0.03 -16.67 -8.14
C VAL A 40 1.24 -15.95 -7.67
N ALA A 41 1.12 -14.76 -7.07
CA ALA A 41 2.25 -14.00 -6.55
C ALA A 41 3.05 -14.75 -5.48
N GLY A 42 2.39 -15.61 -4.70
CA GLY A 42 3.02 -16.45 -3.67
C GLY A 42 3.69 -17.74 -4.20
N MET A 43 3.58 -18.05 -5.49
CA MET A 43 4.18 -19.27 -6.04
C MET A 43 5.71 -19.17 -6.12
N GLN A 44 6.38 -20.26 -5.74
CA GLN A 44 7.84 -20.32 -5.66
C GLN A 44 8.43 -21.21 -6.77
N GLY A 45 9.60 -20.83 -7.24
CA GLY A 45 10.41 -21.59 -8.19
C GLY A 45 10.53 -20.94 -9.57
N PRO A 46 11.61 -21.28 -10.34
CA PRO A 46 11.96 -20.57 -11.58
C PRO A 46 10.85 -20.56 -12.64
N LYS A 47 10.03 -21.61 -12.69
CA LYS A 47 8.93 -21.70 -13.68
C LYS A 47 7.78 -20.74 -13.39
N PHE A 48 7.67 -20.22 -12.17
CA PHE A 48 6.60 -19.29 -11.76
C PHE A 48 7.06 -17.85 -11.64
N GLU A 49 8.35 -17.58 -11.75
CA GLU A 49 8.94 -16.26 -11.48
C GLU A 49 8.30 -15.15 -12.33
N ALA A 50 8.12 -15.38 -13.62
CA ALA A 50 7.50 -14.41 -14.52
C ALA A 50 6.02 -14.18 -14.19
N ASP A 51 5.27 -15.25 -13.90
CA ASP A 51 3.85 -15.13 -13.57
C ASP A 51 3.63 -14.51 -12.18
N ALA A 52 4.49 -14.82 -11.22
CA ALA A 52 4.47 -14.19 -9.89
C ALA A 52 4.81 -12.69 -9.97
N ALA A 53 5.77 -12.30 -10.81
CA ALA A 53 6.09 -10.90 -11.06
C ALA A 53 4.89 -10.16 -11.70
N GLU A 54 4.24 -10.77 -12.70
CA GLU A 54 3.05 -10.19 -13.33
C GLU A 54 1.87 -10.10 -12.34
N ALA A 55 1.66 -11.10 -11.51
CA ALA A 55 0.65 -11.07 -10.45
C ALA A 55 0.89 -9.91 -9.48
N ASN A 56 2.13 -9.69 -9.04
CA ASN A 56 2.49 -8.57 -8.17
C ASN A 56 2.24 -7.21 -8.84
N ARG A 57 2.55 -7.09 -10.14
CA ARG A 57 2.25 -5.88 -10.93
C ARG A 57 0.74 -5.61 -10.98
N LEU A 58 -0.06 -6.63 -11.25
CA LEU A 58 -1.53 -6.53 -11.30
C LEU A 58 -2.12 -6.21 -9.93
N LEU A 59 -1.62 -6.82 -8.86
CA LEU A 59 -2.02 -6.52 -7.48
C LEU A 59 -1.79 -5.04 -7.17
N THR A 60 -0.61 -4.50 -7.50
CA THR A 60 -0.32 -3.08 -7.31
C THR A 60 -1.27 -2.19 -8.10
N LEU A 61 -1.52 -2.51 -9.38
CA LEU A 61 -2.44 -1.77 -10.23
C LEU A 61 -3.85 -1.72 -9.65
N TYR A 62 -4.42 -2.89 -9.32
CA TYR A 62 -5.80 -2.96 -8.84
C TYR A 62 -5.97 -2.45 -7.41
N THR A 63 -4.94 -2.56 -6.57
CA THR A 63 -4.91 -1.89 -5.27
C THR A 63 -5.01 -0.38 -5.45
N ASN A 64 -4.20 0.21 -6.32
CA ASN A 64 -4.23 1.65 -6.57
C ASN A 64 -5.58 2.10 -7.16
N ASN A 65 -6.15 1.33 -8.10
CA ASN A 65 -7.48 1.62 -8.65
C ASN A 65 -8.56 1.61 -7.56
N ARG A 66 -8.54 0.60 -6.71
CA ARG A 66 -9.50 0.49 -5.60
C ARG A 66 -9.33 1.61 -4.58
N VAL A 67 -8.10 1.97 -4.25
CA VAL A 67 -7.80 3.12 -3.37
C VAL A 67 -8.37 4.41 -3.98
N ALA A 68 -8.16 4.65 -5.28
CA ALA A 68 -8.67 5.84 -5.94
C ALA A 68 -10.21 5.91 -5.92
N GLU A 69 -10.89 4.78 -6.12
CA GLU A 69 -12.35 4.70 -5.99
C GLU A 69 -12.83 5.02 -4.57
N LEU A 70 -12.20 4.42 -3.57
CA LEU A 70 -12.54 4.64 -2.17
C LEU A 70 -12.24 6.09 -1.73
N GLN A 71 -11.14 6.68 -2.23
CA GLN A 71 -10.82 8.10 -2.00
C GLN A 71 -11.88 9.01 -2.63
N THR A 72 -12.32 8.71 -3.86
CA THR A 72 -13.40 9.47 -4.53
C THR A 72 -14.71 9.38 -3.75
N ALA A 73 -14.98 8.23 -3.15
CA ALA A 73 -16.14 8.03 -2.26
C ALA A 73 -15.93 8.59 -0.84
N ASN A 74 -14.76 9.16 -0.54
CA ASN A 74 -14.34 9.60 0.81
C ASN A 74 -14.42 8.48 1.86
N ASP A 75 -14.25 7.22 1.43
CA ASP A 75 -14.32 6.02 2.27
C ASP A 75 -12.94 5.62 2.81
N GLN A 76 -12.44 6.36 3.78
CA GLN A 76 -11.15 6.06 4.41
C GLN A 76 -11.20 4.77 5.24
N ASP A 77 -12.35 4.42 5.80
CA ASP A 77 -12.53 3.16 6.54
C ASP A 77 -12.43 1.95 5.59
N GLY A 78 -12.98 2.05 4.39
CA GLY A 78 -12.81 1.05 3.35
C GLY A 78 -11.35 0.87 2.93
N ILE A 79 -10.57 1.96 2.83
CA ILE A 79 -9.13 1.89 2.53
C ILE A 79 -8.38 1.16 3.67
N ILE A 80 -8.67 1.50 4.93
CA ILE A 80 -8.06 0.85 6.09
C ILE A 80 -8.40 -0.64 6.12
N ALA A 81 -9.67 -1.01 5.96
CA ALA A 81 -10.11 -2.40 5.96
C ALA A 81 -9.44 -3.23 4.84
N MET A 82 -9.32 -2.65 3.64
CA MET A 82 -8.60 -3.28 2.53
C MET A 82 -7.11 -3.49 2.86
N ALA A 83 -6.45 -2.47 3.39
CA ALA A 83 -5.05 -2.56 3.77
C ALA A 83 -4.82 -3.57 4.90
N ASP A 84 -5.70 -3.61 5.90
CA ASP A 84 -5.63 -4.60 7.00
C ASP A 84 -5.77 -6.02 6.47
N LYS A 85 -6.69 -6.29 5.54
CA LYS A 85 -6.83 -7.59 4.89
C LYS A 85 -5.55 -8.02 4.15
N MET A 86 -4.92 -7.08 3.42
CA MET A 86 -3.63 -7.35 2.75
C MET A 86 -2.51 -7.65 3.76
N LEU A 87 -2.52 -6.99 4.92
CA LEU A 87 -1.52 -7.19 5.97
C LEU A 87 -1.75 -8.47 6.78
N GLU A 88 -2.97 -8.96 6.88
CA GLU A 88 -3.25 -10.29 7.44
C GLU A 88 -2.59 -11.40 6.62
N GLN A 89 -2.55 -11.24 5.30
CA GLN A 89 -1.93 -12.20 4.40
C GLN A 89 -0.41 -12.04 4.30
N ASN A 90 0.06 -10.79 4.25
CA ASN A 90 1.47 -10.44 4.21
C ASN A 90 1.75 -9.22 5.10
N PRO A 91 2.15 -9.43 6.36
CA PRO A 91 2.45 -8.34 7.29
C PRO A 91 3.56 -7.38 6.81
N ALA A 92 4.43 -7.83 5.90
CA ALA A 92 5.50 -7.03 5.31
C ALA A 92 5.08 -6.28 4.03
N ASN A 93 3.79 -6.28 3.65
CA ASN A 93 3.32 -5.59 2.47
C ASN A 93 3.48 -4.07 2.61
N ALA A 94 4.54 -3.53 1.99
CA ALA A 94 4.92 -2.12 2.08
C ALA A 94 3.81 -1.19 1.56
N LEU A 95 3.19 -1.53 0.43
CA LEU A 95 2.08 -0.76 -0.16
C LEU A 95 0.90 -0.67 0.81
N ALA A 96 0.48 -1.80 1.38
CA ALA A 96 -0.63 -1.84 2.34
C ALA A 96 -0.34 -1.01 3.60
N GLN A 97 0.89 -1.08 4.13
CA GLN A 97 1.29 -0.26 5.26
C GLN A 97 1.22 1.25 4.93
N LYS A 98 1.73 1.66 3.76
CA LYS A 98 1.72 3.07 3.33
C LYS A 98 0.30 3.60 3.12
N ILE A 99 -0.57 2.90 2.38
CA ILE A 99 -1.95 3.35 2.14
C ILE A 99 -2.77 3.42 3.42
N ARG A 100 -2.57 2.48 4.35
CA ARG A 100 -3.21 2.50 5.67
C ARG A 100 -2.82 3.73 6.47
N LEU A 101 -1.53 4.07 6.51
CA LEU A 101 -1.04 5.27 7.17
C LEU A 101 -1.64 6.55 6.57
N GLN A 102 -1.68 6.63 5.24
CA GLN A 102 -2.27 7.77 4.54
C GLN A 102 -3.75 7.92 4.87
N ALA A 103 -4.50 6.82 4.96
CA ALA A 103 -5.90 6.84 5.33
C ALA A 103 -6.09 7.31 6.80
N TYR A 104 -5.28 6.85 7.74
CA TYR A 104 -5.29 7.34 9.12
C TYR A 104 -4.95 8.83 9.20
N LEU A 105 -3.95 9.30 8.44
CA LEU A 105 -3.61 10.73 8.36
C LEU A 105 -4.81 11.55 7.87
N THR A 106 -5.48 11.12 6.82
CA THR A 106 -6.66 11.78 6.24
C THR A 106 -7.81 11.83 7.24
N LYS A 107 -8.02 10.76 8.01
CA LYS A 107 -8.99 10.71 9.12
C LYS A 107 -8.56 11.54 10.34
N LYS A 108 -7.36 12.09 10.34
CA LYS A 108 -6.75 12.80 11.48
C LYS A 108 -6.55 11.89 12.71
N ASP A 109 -6.47 10.58 12.50
CA ASP A 109 -6.06 9.64 13.55
C ASP A 109 -4.53 9.61 13.66
N TYR A 110 -3.99 10.74 14.11
CA TYR A 110 -2.54 10.92 14.25
C TYR A 110 -1.90 9.94 15.21
N ALA A 111 -2.67 9.44 16.20
CA ALA A 111 -2.17 8.46 17.15
C ALA A 111 -1.81 7.14 16.44
N LYS A 112 -2.69 6.67 15.53
CA LYS A 112 -2.41 5.48 14.71
C LYS A 112 -1.26 5.69 13.73
N VAL A 113 -1.15 6.87 13.13
CA VAL A 113 -0.01 7.19 12.26
C VAL A 113 1.31 7.11 13.03
N ILE A 114 1.37 7.69 14.24
CA ILE A 114 2.57 7.68 15.09
C ILE A 114 2.90 6.25 15.56
N GLU A 115 1.90 5.48 15.96
CA GLU A 115 2.06 4.08 16.40
C GLU A 115 2.68 3.19 15.31
N LEU A 116 2.24 3.36 14.06
CA LEU A 116 2.57 2.46 12.95
C LEU A 116 3.70 2.97 12.05
N GLY A 117 4.04 4.26 12.13
CA GLY A 117 4.85 4.94 11.13
C GLY A 117 6.27 4.41 10.96
N GLU A 118 7.00 4.15 12.06
CA GLU A 118 8.38 3.63 11.96
C GLU A 118 8.42 2.22 11.36
N ALA A 119 7.49 1.35 11.73
CA ALA A 119 7.40 0.02 11.15
C ALA A 119 7.06 0.08 9.65
N ALA A 120 6.15 0.97 9.28
CA ALA A 120 5.79 1.20 7.88
C ALA A 120 6.98 1.77 7.07
N ALA A 121 7.77 2.68 7.62
CA ALA A 121 8.96 3.21 6.97
C ALA A 121 10.02 2.11 6.76
N ALA A 122 10.23 1.26 7.77
CA ALA A 122 11.19 0.14 7.69
C ALA A 122 10.81 -0.91 6.64
N ALA A 123 9.54 -1.05 6.32
CA ALA A 123 9.04 -2.01 5.32
C ALA A 123 9.19 -1.52 3.88
N GLN A 124 9.44 -0.22 3.65
CA GLN A 124 9.51 0.32 2.29
C GLN A 124 10.73 -0.19 1.52
N PRO A 125 10.57 -0.50 0.21
CA PRO A 125 11.62 -1.13 -0.59
C PRO A 125 12.76 -0.19 -0.98
N ASP A 126 12.50 1.10 -1.05
CA ASP A 126 13.45 2.11 -1.50
C ASP A 126 13.34 3.42 -0.69
N GLU A 127 14.29 4.32 -0.92
CA GLU A 127 14.42 5.56 -0.16
C GLU A 127 13.31 6.57 -0.49
N THR A 128 12.74 6.55 -1.69
CA THR A 128 11.63 7.43 -2.06
C THR A 128 10.37 7.05 -1.32
N GLU A 129 9.99 5.78 -1.36
CA GLU A 129 8.83 5.26 -0.64
C GLU A 129 8.96 5.44 0.87
N LYS A 130 10.15 5.25 1.40
CA LYS A 130 10.48 5.47 2.81
C LYS A 130 10.36 6.95 3.21
N SER A 131 10.82 7.85 2.33
CA SER A 131 10.67 9.29 2.52
C SER A 131 9.21 9.72 2.56
N ASP A 132 8.35 9.15 1.72
CA ASP A 132 6.91 9.41 1.75
C ASP A 132 6.30 9.04 3.12
N VAL A 133 6.69 7.89 3.68
CA VAL A 133 6.21 7.47 5.00
C VAL A 133 6.70 8.41 6.10
N TYR A 134 7.96 8.84 6.07
CA TYR A 134 8.47 9.81 7.03
C TYR A 134 7.81 11.18 6.89
N PHE A 135 7.41 11.59 5.70
CA PHE A 135 6.64 12.82 5.50
C PHE A 135 5.26 12.72 6.16
N ILE A 136 4.55 11.58 6.00
CA ILE A 136 3.28 11.29 6.67
C ILE A 136 3.45 11.34 8.20
N LEU A 137 4.49 10.68 8.72
CA LEU A 137 4.79 10.63 10.15
C LEU A 137 5.12 12.02 10.70
N GLY A 138 5.92 12.80 9.99
CA GLY A 138 6.24 14.17 10.35
C GLY A 138 5.01 15.07 10.41
N ALA A 139 4.08 14.91 9.47
CA ALA A 139 2.80 15.64 9.48
C ALA A 139 1.94 15.27 10.70
N ALA A 140 1.91 13.99 11.09
CA ALA A 140 1.17 13.53 12.25
C ALA A 140 1.78 14.08 13.57
N TYR A 141 3.10 14.03 13.72
CA TYR A 141 3.79 14.63 14.87
C TYR A 141 3.53 16.13 14.96
N ASN A 142 3.60 16.84 13.82
CA ASN A 142 3.32 18.28 13.79
C ASN A 142 1.88 18.59 14.21
N ALA A 143 0.91 17.82 13.73
CA ALA A 143 -0.49 17.98 14.09
C ALA A 143 -0.78 17.70 15.59
N LYS A 144 0.09 16.92 16.25
CA LYS A 144 0.08 16.67 17.70
C LYS A 144 0.96 17.63 18.50
N GLU A 145 1.49 18.68 17.85
CA GLU A 145 2.39 19.66 18.45
C GLU A 145 3.70 19.08 19.01
N MET A 146 4.06 17.88 18.56
CA MET A 146 5.30 17.20 18.93
C MET A 146 6.46 17.67 18.04
N LYS A 147 6.81 18.95 18.14
CA LYS A 147 7.78 19.63 17.25
C LYS A 147 9.13 18.91 17.12
N PRO A 148 9.80 18.46 18.21
CA PRO A 148 11.09 17.76 18.07
C PRO A 148 10.99 16.50 17.21
N GLN A 149 9.95 15.68 17.42
CA GLN A 149 9.74 14.45 16.68
C GLN A 149 9.33 14.74 15.22
N ALA A 150 8.53 15.77 14.99
CA ALA A 150 8.18 16.22 13.65
C ALA A 150 9.42 16.61 12.84
N ILE A 151 10.33 17.39 13.44
CA ILE A 151 11.60 17.79 12.81
C ILE A 151 12.47 16.57 12.52
N GLU A 152 12.56 15.63 13.46
CA GLU A 152 13.36 14.40 13.28
C GLU A 152 12.82 13.54 12.12
N ALA A 153 11.50 13.31 12.07
CA ALA A 153 10.87 12.56 11.00
C ALA A 153 11.04 13.26 9.64
N LEU A 154 10.78 14.58 9.57
CA LEU A 154 10.90 15.34 8.33
C LEU A 154 12.34 15.42 7.81
N LYS A 155 13.37 15.37 8.67
CA LYS A 155 14.78 15.29 8.25
C LYS A 155 15.13 13.96 7.59
N LYS A 156 14.37 12.89 7.83
CA LYS A 156 14.53 11.59 7.16
C LYS A 156 13.92 11.57 5.76
N VAL A 157 13.25 12.64 5.33
CA VAL A 157 12.72 12.80 3.97
C VAL A 157 13.84 13.28 3.05
N THR A 158 14.52 12.35 2.40
CA THR A 158 15.75 12.59 1.62
C THR A 158 15.59 12.37 0.12
N ALA A 159 14.48 11.74 -0.31
CA ALA A 159 14.21 11.43 -1.72
C ALA A 159 12.73 11.70 -2.08
N GLY A 160 12.47 11.84 -3.38
CA GLY A 160 11.12 12.05 -3.92
C GLY A 160 10.61 13.48 -3.84
N ASP A 161 9.34 13.65 -4.17
CA ASP A 161 8.70 14.96 -4.37
C ASP A 161 8.47 15.72 -3.06
N ASN A 162 8.48 15.04 -1.93
CA ASN A 162 8.21 15.63 -0.62
C ASN A 162 9.42 16.32 0.03
N VAL A 163 10.63 16.21 -0.54
CA VAL A 163 11.88 16.76 0.04
C VAL A 163 11.79 18.26 0.27
N ALA A 164 11.36 19.02 -0.73
CA ALA A 164 11.27 20.48 -0.61
C ALA A 164 10.24 20.91 0.45
N ALA A 165 9.10 20.25 0.51
CA ALA A 165 8.07 20.50 1.50
C ALA A 165 8.53 20.15 2.92
N ALA A 166 9.25 19.04 3.08
CA ALA A 166 9.80 18.62 4.36
C ALA A 166 10.85 19.62 4.86
N GLN A 167 11.78 20.06 4.01
CA GLN A 167 12.79 21.07 4.36
C GLN A 167 12.17 22.40 4.81
N LYS A 168 11.14 22.86 4.07
CA LYS A 168 10.38 24.06 4.44
C LYS A 168 9.74 23.89 5.82
N SER A 169 9.08 22.77 6.07
CA SER A 169 8.43 22.49 7.36
C SER A 169 9.44 22.44 8.50
N VAL A 170 10.62 21.82 8.30
CA VAL A 170 11.71 21.82 9.29
C VAL A 170 12.16 23.24 9.61
N ALA A 171 12.36 24.11 8.61
CA ALA A 171 12.76 25.48 8.81
C ALA A 171 11.71 26.31 9.57
N GLU A 172 10.43 26.05 9.35
CA GLU A 172 9.33 26.71 10.04
C GLU A 172 9.21 26.24 11.50
N LEU A 173 9.33 24.95 11.76
CA LEU A 173 9.23 24.35 13.10
C LEU A 173 10.44 24.68 14.01
N SER A 174 11.57 25.05 13.41
CA SER A 174 12.83 25.36 14.12
C SER A 174 12.90 26.82 14.60
N LYS A 175 11.91 27.64 14.28
CA LYS A 175 11.77 29.03 14.75
C LYS A 175 11.11 29.09 16.10
#